data_ab955b52c7dfeef21a13f3a2cfb75786
#
_entry.id   ab955b52c7dfeef21a13f3a2cfb75786
#
_cell.length_a   1.000
_cell.length_b   1.000
_cell.length_c   1.000
_cell.angle_alpha   90.00
_cell.angle_beta   90.00
_cell.angle_gamma   90.00
#
_symmetry.space_group_name_H-M   'P 1'
#
loop_
_entity.id
_entity.type
_entity.pdbx_description
1 polymer ?
#
loop_
_entity_poly.entity_id
_entity_poly.type
_entity_poly.pdbx_seq_one_letter_code
_entity_poly.pdbx_strand_id
1 'polypeptide(L)'
;ELLKFKNKYKDDPVANGEINEIPNGVRRPVPMAPKGSFLWNAVRFANKVFCVTHALKNSPGYDYVIWLDADTYSFRPIPKEFFEGLLPSDSMLTYLGRENPNLNDGGKYPECGFVGYNLNHPEIQNYTNDWEKLYVSDKIFELIEWTDCSTLWYLSKIYQKERNVKVND
;
A
#
# COMPACT_ATOMS: atom_id res chain seq x y z
N GLU A 1 1.79 -16.07 5.94
CA GLU A 1 0.46 -15.44 6.00
C GLU A 1 -0.14 -15.24 4.60
N LEU A 2 0.61 -14.79 3.58
CA LEU A 2 0.10 -14.63 2.21
C LEU A 2 -0.65 -15.87 1.70
N LEU A 3 -0.05 -17.06 1.82
CA LEU A 3 -0.67 -18.30 1.36
C LEU A 3 -1.97 -18.62 2.13
N LYS A 4 -2.02 -18.32 3.41
CA LYS A 4 -3.24 -18.49 4.23
C LYS A 4 -4.35 -17.57 3.71
N PHE A 5 -4.05 -16.28 3.48
CA PHE A 5 -5.00 -15.33 2.93
C PHE A 5 -5.49 -15.76 1.54
N LYS A 6 -4.57 -16.09 0.65
CA LYS A 6 -4.93 -16.56 -0.71
C LYS A 6 -5.79 -17.83 -0.69
N ASN A 7 -5.45 -18.81 0.13
CA ASN A 7 -6.22 -20.05 0.24
C ASN A 7 -7.62 -19.82 0.83
N LYS A 8 -7.73 -18.89 1.80
CA LYS A 8 -9.02 -18.50 2.39
C LYS A 8 -9.97 -17.90 1.36
N TYR A 9 -9.46 -17.12 0.43
CA TYR A 9 -10.26 -16.33 -0.52
C TYR A 9 -10.12 -16.79 -1.99
N LYS A 10 -9.49 -17.94 -2.27
CA LYS A 10 -9.23 -18.42 -3.65
C LYS A 10 -10.48 -18.53 -4.52
N ASP A 11 -11.59 -18.93 -3.91
CA ASP A 11 -12.85 -19.18 -4.59
C ASP A 11 -13.91 -18.08 -4.26
N ASP A 12 -13.51 -17.01 -3.59
CA ASP A 12 -14.38 -15.89 -3.26
C ASP A 12 -14.38 -14.85 -4.40
N PRO A 13 -15.48 -14.74 -5.18
CA PRO A 13 -15.52 -13.84 -6.32
C PRO A 13 -15.46 -12.36 -5.92
N VAL A 14 -15.86 -12.01 -4.71
CA VAL A 14 -15.77 -10.62 -4.21
C VAL A 14 -14.32 -10.26 -3.92
N ALA A 15 -13.60 -11.11 -3.19
CA ALA A 15 -12.20 -10.90 -2.85
C ALA A 15 -11.27 -10.93 -4.09
N ASN A 16 -11.69 -11.63 -5.14
CA ASN A 16 -10.99 -11.69 -6.44
C ASN A 16 -11.41 -10.58 -7.41
N GLY A 17 -12.28 -9.65 -7.00
CA GLY A 17 -12.71 -8.52 -7.83
C GLY A 17 -13.66 -8.88 -8.97
N GLU A 18 -14.25 -10.06 -8.94
CA GLU A 18 -15.14 -10.55 -10.01
C GLU A 18 -16.55 -9.95 -9.89
N ILE A 19 -16.99 -9.65 -8.67
CA ILE A 19 -18.28 -9.02 -8.41
C ILE A 19 -18.15 -7.86 -7.42
N ASN A 20 -19.01 -6.85 -7.60
CA ASN A 20 -19.02 -5.64 -6.78
C ASN A 20 -20.00 -5.69 -5.60
N GLU A 21 -20.63 -6.82 -5.37
CA GLU A 21 -21.56 -7.01 -4.26
C GLU A 21 -20.81 -7.58 -3.06
N ILE A 22 -20.85 -6.86 -1.95
CA ILE A 22 -20.36 -7.39 -0.67
C ILE A 22 -21.47 -8.27 -0.09
N PRO A 23 -21.19 -9.52 0.28
CA PRO A 23 -22.14 -10.34 1.01
C PRO A 23 -22.60 -9.62 2.28
N ASN A 24 -23.89 -9.74 2.62
CA ASN A 24 -24.53 -9.16 3.81
C ASN A 24 -24.90 -7.67 3.74
N GLY A 25 -25.11 -7.09 2.55
CA GLY A 25 -25.73 -5.77 2.42
C GLY A 25 -24.85 -4.60 2.84
N VAL A 26 -23.58 -4.82 3.13
CA VAL A 26 -22.61 -3.74 3.31
C VAL A 26 -22.43 -3.07 1.95
N ARG A 27 -22.99 -1.88 1.80
CA ARG A 27 -22.81 -1.10 0.58
C ARG A 27 -21.38 -0.59 0.53
N ARG A 28 -20.67 -0.87 -0.54
CA ARG A 28 -19.42 -0.18 -0.84
C ARG A 28 -19.74 1.32 -0.96
N PRO A 29 -19.02 2.19 -0.25
CA PRO A 29 -19.33 3.62 -0.22
C PRO A 29 -18.96 4.37 -1.51
N VAL A 30 -18.61 3.69 -2.59
CA VAL A 30 -18.19 4.30 -3.85
C VAL A 30 -19.22 4.05 -4.93
N PRO A 31 -19.49 5.03 -5.80
CA PRO A 31 -20.24 4.78 -7.01
C PRO A 31 -19.57 3.64 -7.76
N MET A 32 -20.37 2.62 -8.05
CA MET A 32 -19.93 1.32 -8.52
C MET A 32 -18.88 1.42 -9.62
N ALA A 33 -17.66 1.01 -9.33
CA ALA A 33 -16.73 0.67 -10.37
C ALA A 33 -17.30 -0.48 -11.21
N PRO A 34 -16.97 -0.53 -12.50
CA PRO A 34 -17.43 -1.59 -13.39
C PRO A 34 -17.18 -2.97 -12.78
N LYS A 35 -18.11 -3.89 -13.02
CA LYS A 35 -17.95 -5.31 -12.67
C LYS A 35 -16.58 -5.80 -13.13
N GLY A 36 -15.84 -6.48 -12.25
CA GLY A 36 -14.48 -6.92 -12.56
C GLY A 36 -13.39 -5.84 -12.40
N SER A 37 -13.69 -4.72 -11.73
CA SER A 37 -12.68 -3.71 -11.48
C SER A 37 -11.58 -4.26 -10.58
N PHE A 38 -10.31 -4.06 -11.00
CA PHE A 38 -9.14 -4.43 -10.22
C PHE A 38 -9.06 -3.76 -8.84
N LEU A 39 -9.77 -2.64 -8.60
CA LEU A 39 -9.76 -1.89 -7.34
C LEU A 39 -10.20 -2.74 -6.13
N TRP A 40 -10.96 -3.80 -6.34
CA TRP A 40 -11.44 -4.69 -5.30
C TRP A 40 -10.87 -6.11 -5.41
N ASN A 41 -9.72 -6.30 -6.05
CA ASN A 41 -9.05 -7.59 -6.06
C ASN A 41 -8.04 -7.69 -4.89
N ALA A 42 -8.56 -7.95 -3.68
CA ALA A 42 -7.74 -8.08 -2.49
C ALA A 42 -6.71 -9.22 -2.59
N VAL A 43 -7.08 -10.34 -3.23
CA VAL A 43 -6.19 -11.50 -3.41
C VAL A 43 -4.99 -11.14 -4.30
N ARG A 44 -5.19 -10.34 -5.33
CA ARG A 44 -4.12 -9.86 -6.20
C ARG A 44 -3.17 -8.94 -5.45
N PHE A 45 -3.70 -7.92 -4.77
CA PHE A 45 -2.90 -6.89 -4.09
C PHE A 45 -2.21 -7.40 -2.82
N ALA A 46 -2.75 -8.46 -2.18
CA ALA A 46 -2.06 -9.14 -1.10
C ALA A 46 -0.63 -9.58 -1.47
N ASN A 47 -0.39 -9.99 -2.73
CA ASN A 47 0.94 -10.40 -3.17
C ASN A 47 1.97 -9.28 -2.97
N LYS A 48 1.67 -8.05 -3.39
CA LYS A 48 2.57 -6.90 -3.23
C LYS A 48 2.77 -6.55 -1.76
N VAL A 49 1.69 -6.43 -1.00
CA VAL A 49 1.76 -6.06 0.41
C VAL A 49 2.61 -7.04 1.21
N PHE A 50 2.35 -8.34 1.09
CA PHE A 50 3.15 -9.34 1.82
C PHE A 50 4.59 -9.45 1.30
N CYS A 51 4.85 -9.18 0.03
CA CYS A 51 6.20 -9.13 -0.51
C CYS A 51 7.01 -7.96 0.10
N VAL A 52 6.41 -6.77 0.11
CA VAL A 52 7.02 -5.57 0.70
C VAL A 52 7.24 -5.75 2.20
N THR A 53 6.22 -6.17 2.94
CA THR A 53 6.32 -6.33 4.40
C THR A 53 7.32 -7.41 4.78
N HIS A 54 7.45 -8.47 3.96
CA HIS A 54 8.53 -9.45 4.14
C HIS A 54 9.91 -8.82 3.95
N ALA A 55 10.11 -8.01 2.92
CA ALA A 55 11.37 -7.32 2.70
C ALA A 55 11.70 -6.37 3.86
N LEU A 56 10.72 -5.58 4.34
CA LEU A 56 10.90 -4.67 5.47
C LEU A 56 11.35 -5.38 6.75
N LYS A 57 10.86 -6.60 6.98
CA LYS A 57 11.22 -7.42 8.16
C LYS A 57 12.57 -8.14 8.02
N ASN A 58 13.01 -8.40 6.79
CA ASN A 58 14.15 -9.28 6.52
C ASN A 58 15.31 -8.59 5.79
N SER A 59 15.44 -7.27 5.91
CA SER A 59 16.55 -6.49 5.32
C SER A 59 17.40 -5.81 6.42
N PRO A 60 17.97 -6.56 7.38
CA PRO A 60 18.82 -5.97 8.41
C PRO A 60 20.10 -5.38 7.81
N GLY A 61 20.52 -4.22 8.32
CA GLY A 61 21.74 -3.55 7.84
C GLY A 61 21.59 -2.70 6.59
N TYR A 62 20.36 -2.56 6.08
CA TYR A 62 20.02 -1.58 5.04
C TYR A 62 19.30 -0.39 5.66
N ASP A 63 19.49 0.79 5.07
CA ASP A 63 18.81 2.01 5.52
C ASP A 63 17.40 2.12 4.93
N TYR A 64 17.22 1.61 3.71
CA TYR A 64 15.96 1.71 2.97
C TYR A 64 15.63 0.42 2.25
N VAL A 65 14.33 0.14 2.12
CA VAL A 65 13.76 -0.77 1.13
C VAL A 65 13.04 0.08 0.09
N ILE A 66 13.30 -0.18 -1.19
CA ILE A 66 12.62 0.50 -2.30
C ILE A 66 11.82 -0.53 -3.09
N TRP A 67 10.54 -0.28 -3.23
CA TRP A 67 9.69 -1.01 -4.17
C TRP A 67 9.71 -0.31 -5.52
N LEU A 68 9.91 -1.09 -6.56
CA LEU A 68 9.69 -0.68 -7.94
C LEU A 68 8.77 -1.69 -8.61
N ASP A 69 7.75 -1.23 -9.34
CA ASP A 69 6.90 -2.12 -10.11
C ASP A 69 7.70 -2.77 -11.24
N ALA A 70 7.37 -4.03 -11.57
CA ALA A 70 8.14 -4.85 -12.50
C ALA A 70 8.15 -4.34 -13.96
N ASP A 71 7.25 -3.42 -14.31
CA ASP A 71 7.18 -2.74 -15.61
C ASP A 71 7.94 -1.41 -15.63
N THR A 72 8.63 -1.08 -14.53
CA THR A 72 9.50 0.10 -14.42
C THR A 72 10.88 -0.23 -14.96
N TYR A 73 11.42 0.61 -15.84
CA TYR A 73 12.80 0.50 -16.33
C TYR A 73 13.50 1.86 -16.35
N SER A 74 14.80 1.83 -16.10
CA SER A 74 15.65 3.01 -16.25
C SER A 74 16.27 3.04 -17.64
N PHE A 75 16.08 4.13 -18.36
CA PHE A 75 16.69 4.36 -19.68
C PHE A 75 18.07 5.01 -19.60
N ARG A 76 18.57 5.28 -18.41
CA ARG A 76 19.93 5.78 -18.13
C ARG A 76 20.35 5.39 -16.70
N PRO A 77 21.66 5.37 -16.41
CA PRO A 77 22.13 5.15 -15.03
C PRO A 77 21.51 6.16 -14.06
N ILE A 78 21.06 5.67 -12.92
CA ILE A 78 20.50 6.51 -11.85
C ILE A 78 21.61 6.71 -10.82
N PRO A 79 22.08 7.95 -10.61
CA PRO A 79 23.10 8.23 -9.60
C PRO A 79 22.54 8.07 -8.19
N LYS A 80 23.42 7.75 -7.23
CA LYS A 80 23.04 7.55 -5.82
C LYS A 80 22.37 8.80 -5.23
N GLU A 81 22.86 9.97 -5.59
CA GLU A 81 22.37 11.27 -5.12
C GLU A 81 20.91 11.51 -5.49
N PHE A 82 20.44 10.91 -6.58
CA PHE A 82 19.02 10.97 -6.94
C PHE A 82 18.14 10.26 -5.88
N PHE A 83 18.55 9.09 -5.44
CA PHE A 83 17.83 8.37 -4.38
C PHE A 83 17.96 9.09 -3.03
N GLU A 84 19.10 9.64 -2.70
CA GLU A 84 19.30 10.44 -1.48
C GLU A 84 18.38 11.66 -1.44
N GLY A 85 18.13 12.29 -2.59
CA GLY A 85 17.16 13.39 -2.70
C GLY A 85 15.70 12.94 -2.58
N LEU A 86 15.36 11.71 -3.00
CA LEU A 86 14.01 11.17 -2.91
C LEU A 86 13.67 10.58 -1.53
N LEU A 87 14.69 10.14 -0.78
CA LEU A 87 14.53 9.37 0.45
C LEU A 87 15.04 10.16 1.66
N PRO A 88 14.35 11.23 2.09
CA PRO A 88 14.79 12.01 3.23
C PRO A 88 14.77 11.18 4.51
N SER A 89 15.84 11.29 5.30
CA SER A 89 16.06 10.47 6.50
C SER A 89 15.05 10.72 7.62
N ASP A 90 14.34 11.83 7.58
CA ASP A 90 13.31 12.21 8.55
C ASP A 90 11.90 11.74 8.16
N SER A 91 11.74 11.11 7.00
CA SER A 91 10.47 10.55 6.57
C SER A 91 10.45 9.03 6.71
N MET A 92 9.31 8.48 7.13
CA MET A 92 9.11 7.03 7.22
C MET A 92 8.91 6.42 5.84
N LEU A 93 8.14 7.10 5.00
CA LEU A 93 7.79 6.66 3.66
C LEU A 93 8.05 7.80 2.66
N THR A 94 8.39 7.41 1.45
CA THR A 94 8.38 8.29 0.27
C THR A 94 7.65 7.59 -0.86
N TYR A 95 6.73 8.28 -1.50
CA TYR A 95 6.05 7.80 -2.71
C TYR A 95 5.85 8.93 -3.71
N LEU A 96 5.53 8.58 -4.94
CA LEU A 96 5.14 9.58 -5.94
C LEU A 96 3.66 9.94 -5.73
N GLY A 97 3.41 11.18 -5.31
CA GLY A 97 2.06 11.65 -5.06
C GLY A 97 1.37 12.12 -6.34
N ARG A 98 0.13 11.68 -6.56
CA ARG A 98 -0.75 12.20 -7.61
C ARG A 98 -1.80 13.12 -6.99
N GLU A 99 -2.02 14.28 -7.58
CA GLU A 99 -3.15 15.12 -7.22
C GLU A 99 -4.46 14.34 -7.46
N ASN A 100 -5.28 14.27 -6.42
CA ASN A 100 -6.60 13.67 -6.52
C ASN A 100 -7.65 14.70 -6.09
N PRO A 101 -8.43 15.25 -7.05
CA PRO A 101 -9.43 16.28 -6.77
C PRO A 101 -10.57 15.81 -5.85
N ASN A 102 -10.69 14.50 -5.64
CA ASN A 102 -11.67 13.92 -4.73
C ASN A 102 -11.19 13.85 -3.27
N LEU A 103 -9.93 14.20 -2.99
CA LEU A 103 -9.41 14.29 -1.64
C LEU A 103 -9.66 15.69 -1.09
N ASN A 104 -10.56 15.78 -0.11
CA ASN A 104 -10.98 17.06 0.49
C ASN A 104 -9.87 17.77 1.30
N ASP A 105 -8.76 17.09 1.57
CA ASP A 105 -7.64 17.59 2.38
C ASP A 105 -6.48 18.15 1.54
N GLY A 106 -6.65 18.22 0.21
CA GLY A 106 -5.59 18.66 -0.71
C GLY A 106 -4.39 17.70 -0.76
N GLY A 107 -4.51 16.54 -0.16
CA GLY A 107 -3.44 15.54 -0.14
C GLY A 107 -3.28 14.84 -1.47
N LYS A 108 -2.06 14.35 -1.71
CA LYS A 108 -1.77 13.54 -2.88
C LYS A 108 -2.04 12.06 -2.59
N TYR A 109 -2.56 11.38 -3.60
CA TYR A 109 -2.78 9.94 -3.55
C TYR A 109 -1.52 9.20 -4.02
N PRO A 110 -1.08 8.12 -3.35
CA PRO A 110 0.14 7.43 -3.72
C PRO A 110 0.06 6.81 -5.11
N GLU A 111 1.14 6.98 -5.85
CA GLU A 111 1.48 6.15 -7.00
C GLU A 111 2.46 5.09 -6.53
N CYS A 112 2.02 3.83 -6.46
CA CYS A 112 2.80 2.77 -5.86
C CYS A 112 3.79 2.08 -6.81
N GLY A 113 4.05 2.63 -7.99
CA GLY A 113 5.11 2.18 -8.89
C GLY A 113 6.53 2.43 -8.34
N PHE A 114 6.65 3.43 -7.45
CA PHE A 114 7.84 3.70 -6.66
C PHE A 114 7.42 4.00 -5.22
N VAL A 115 7.95 3.25 -4.26
CA VAL A 115 7.78 3.55 -2.83
C VAL A 115 9.08 3.25 -2.08
N GLY A 116 9.60 4.25 -1.37
CA GLY A 116 10.74 4.12 -0.47
C GLY A 116 10.28 3.98 0.98
N TYR A 117 10.90 3.06 1.72
CA TYR A 117 10.61 2.78 3.12
C TYR A 117 11.91 2.96 3.93
N ASN A 118 11.90 3.84 4.92
CA ASN A 118 13.04 4.11 5.79
C ASN A 118 13.08 3.09 6.94
N LEU A 119 14.03 2.16 6.90
CA LEU A 119 14.18 1.10 7.90
C LEU A 119 14.69 1.62 9.26
N ASN A 120 15.29 2.81 9.29
CA ASN A 120 15.77 3.44 10.53
C ASN A 120 14.67 4.27 11.22
N HIS A 121 13.49 4.45 10.59
CA HIS A 121 12.40 5.18 11.21
C HIS A 121 11.77 4.36 12.35
N PRO A 122 11.57 4.95 13.56
CA PRO A 122 11.09 4.20 14.73
C PRO A 122 9.72 3.54 14.55
N GLU A 123 8.88 4.08 13.69
CA GLU A 123 7.54 3.56 13.46
C GLU A 123 7.44 2.56 12.30
N ILE A 124 8.51 2.27 11.57
CA ILE A 124 8.44 1.43 10.36
C ILE A 124 7.98 0.00 10.67
N GLN A 125 8.40 -0.58 11.80
CA GLN A 125 8.01 -1.94 12.17
C GLN A 125 6.54 -2.00 12.58
N ASN A 126 6.06 -0.99 13.29
CA ASN A 126 4.64 -0.88 13.64
C ASN A 126 3.78 -0.74 12.37
N TYR A 127 4.19 0.15 11.46
CA TYR A 127 3.54 0.32 10.16
C TYR A 127 3.48 -1.00 9.36
N THR A 128 4.61 -1.71 9.28
CA THR A 128 4.71 -2.98 8.57
C THR A 128 3.72 -4.02 9.13
N ASN A 129 3.67 -4.13 10.46
CA ASN A 129 2.76 -5.07 11.14
C ASN A 129 1.29 -4.68 10.95
N ASP A 130 0.96 -3.39 11.04
CA ASP A 130 -0.39 -2.91 10.83
C ASP A 130 -0.85 -3.11 9.37
N TRP A 131 0.06 -2.97 8.40
CA TRP A 131 -0.27 -3.25 7.01
C TRP A 131 -0.61 -4.72 6.75
N GLU A 132 0.20 -5.66 7.27
CA GLU A 132 -0.15 -7.09 7.22
C GLU A 132 -1.46 -7.39 7.95
N LYS A 133 -1.68 -6.75 9.08
CA LYS A 133 -2.88 -6.96 9.90
C LYS A 133 -4.16 -6.61 9.18
N LEU A 134 -4.17 -5.61 8.27
CA LEU A 134 -5.34 -5.33 7.45
C LEU A 134 -5.84 -6.57 6.69
N TYR A 135 -4.91 -7.38 6.17
CA TYR A 135 -5.24 -8.59 5.42
C TYR A 135 -5.52 -9.77 6.36
N VAL A 136 -4.67 -10.00 7.36
CA VAL A 136 -4.80 -11.14 8.30
C VAL A 136 -6.08 -11.09 9.11
N SER A 137 -6.55 -9.89 9.44
CA SER A 137 -7.80 -9.68 10.21
C SER A 137 -9.02 -9.35 9.35
N ASP A 138 -8.91 -9.47 8.01
CA ASP A 138 -9.96 -9.16 7.04
C ASP A 138 -10.43 -7.69 7.01
N LYS A 139 -9.76 -6.80 7.73
CA LYS A 139 -10.10 -5.36 7.75
C LYS A 139 -9.90 -4.68 6.40
N ILE A 140 -9.16 -5.28 5.48
CA ILE A 140 -9.06 -4.82 4.10
C ILE A 140 -10.44 -4.65 3.45
N PHE A 141 -11.41 -5.51 3.79
CA PHE A 141 -12.76 -5.49 3.23
C PHE A 141 -13.65 -4.37 3.76
N GLU A 142 -13.22 -3.68 4.83
CA GLU A 142 -13.88 -2.48 5.36
C GLU A 142 -13.45 -1.21 4.63
N LEU A 143 -12.37 -1.26 3.83
CA LEU A 143 -11.85 -0.11 3.10
C LEU A 143 -12.63 0.13 1.81
N ILE A 144 -12.57 1.37 1.32
CA ILE A 144 -13.23 1.81 0.10
C ILE A 144 -12.67 1.07 -1.13
N GLU A 145 -11.35 0.88 -1.17
CA GLU A 145 -10.62 0.17 -2.19
C GLU A 145 -9.62 -0.78 -1.54
N TRP A 146 -9.28 -1.87 -2.23
CA TRP A 146 -8.40 -2.92 -1.71
C TRP A 146 -7.06 -2.99 -2.43
N THR A 147 -6.69 -1.91 -3.10
CA THR A 147 -5.38 -1.79 -3.76
C THR A 147 -4.26 -1.54 -2.74
N ASP A 148 -3.03 -1.83 -3.16
CA ASP A 148 -1.83 -1.46 -2.41
C ASP A 148 -1.72 0.06 -2.19
N CYS A 149 -2.07 0.86 -3.20
CA CYS A 149 -2.11 2.33 -3.09
C CYS A 149 -3.11 2.81 -2.02
N SER A 150 -4.32 2.23 -2.01
CA SER A 150 -5.36 2.60 -1.05
C SER A 150 -4.95 2.23 0.39
N THR A 151 -4.41 1.04 0.60
CA THR A 151 -3.98 0.59 1.92
C THR A 151 -2.76 1.37 2.43
N LEU A 152 -1.79 1.67 1.55
CA LEU A 152 -0.65 2.50 1.87
C LEU A 152 -1.10 3.92 2.26
N TRP A 153 -1.97 4.53 1.46
CA TRP A 153 -2.52 5.86 1.74
C TRP A 153 -3.28 5.89 3.07
N TYR A 154 -4.19 4.93 3.28
CA TYR A 154 -4.99 4.83 4.50
C TYR A 154 -4.12 4.78 5.75
N LEU A 155 -3.15 3.87 5.79
CA LEU A 155 -2.23 3.76 6.93
C LEU A 155 -1.32 4.98 7.07
N SER A 156 -0.81 5.53 5.98
CA SER A 156 0.01 6.75 6.02
C SER A 156 -0.73 7.91 6.68
N LYS A 157 -2.01 8.11 6.35
CA LYS A 157 -2.83 9.16 6.98
C LYS A 157 -3.06 8.93 8.48
N ILE A 158 -3.26 7.69 8.90
CA ILE A 158 -3.36 7.35 10.33
C ILE A 158 -2.04 7.69 11.04
N TYR A 159 -0.91 7.27 10.49
CA TYR A 159 0.40 7.48 11.10
C TYR A 159 0.78 8.97 11.14
N GLN A 160 0.48 9.73 10.07
CA GLN A 160 0.66 11.19 10.06
C GLN A 160 -0.16 11.86 11.16
N LYS A 161 -1.44 11.50 11.29
CA LYS A 161 -2.38 12.13 12.21
C LYS A 161 -2.16 11.76 13.67
N GLU A 162 -1.95 10.46 13.94
CA GLU A 162 -1.95 9.94 15.30
C GLU A 162 -0.55 9.83 15.92
N ARG A 163 0.48 9.70 15.08
CA ARG A 163 1.87 9.49 15.52
C ARG A 163 2.83 10.56 15.04
N ASN A 164 2.30 11.59 14.38
CA ASN A 164 3.10 12.70 13.83
C ASN A 164 4.25 12.23 12.92
N VAL A 165 4.02 11.17 12.17
CA VAL A 165 5.00 10.61 11.24
C VAL A 165 5.07 11.46 9.98
N LYS A 166 6.27 11.77 9.52
CA LYS A 166 6.48 12.44 8.24
C LYS A 166 6.45 11.43 7.09
N VAL A 167 5.69 11.75 6.07
CA VAL A 167 5.63 11.05 4.79
C VAL A 167 6.00 12.05 3.70
N ASN A 168 6.90 11.66 2.80
CA ASN A 168 7.33 12.48 1.67
C ASN A 168 6.56 12.07 0.41
N ASP A 169 5.92 13.05 -0.28
CA ASP A 169 5.10 12.83 -1.47
C ASP A 169 5.37 13.87 -2.59
#